data_e644a583ce9450857fe32e044dc236f4
#
_entry.id   e644a583ce9450857fe32e044dc236f4
#
_cell.length_a   1.000
_cell.length_b   1.000
_cell.length_c   1.000
_cell.angle_alpha   90.00
_cell.angle_beta   90.00
_cell.angle_gamma   90.00
#
_symmetry.space_group_name_H-M   'P 1'
#
loop_
_entity.id
_entity.type
_entity.pdbx_description
1 polymer ?
#
loop_
_entity_poly.entity_id
_entity_poly.type
_entity_poly.pdbx_seq_one_letter_code
_entity_poly.pdbx_strand_id
1 'polypeptide(L)'
;YIYPVAEMKMAGIDTDSCTWVNITSIPSAILAVINGQVDACFVFEGARFVFSSAVLDENGNPYDLYSLLSVAKLSDGDIPNDAIAVNTRLSDNDAQSVKEAFLKMASDEKGLEIMGAWNHSGYIEANEADYDTIAQYIELATE
;
A
#
# COMPACT_ATOMS: atom_id res chain seq x y z
N TYR A 1 5.66 -6.66 -0.58
CA TYR A 1 6.44 -7.91 -0.49
C TYR A 1 5.93 -8.80 0.66
N ILE A 2 5.93 -8.32 1.90
CA ILE A 2 5.64 -9.15 3.10
C ILE A 2 4.31 -9.87 2.99
N TYR A 3 3.20 -9.14 2.83
CA TYR A 3 1.85 -9.71 2.77
C TYR A 3 1.69 -10.77 1.68
N PRO A 4 1.99 -10.48 0.40
CA PRO A 4 1.81 -11.47 -0.64
C PRO A 4 2.69 -12.72 -0.46
N VAL A 5 3.92 -12.58 0.00
CA VAL A 5 4.78 -13.74 0.27
C VAL A 5 4.24 -14.60 1.41
N ALA A 6 3.84 -13.98 2.53
CA ALA A 6 3.25 -14.70 3.65
C ALA A 6 1.97 -15.44 3.25
N GLU A 7 1.04 -14.77 2.53
CA GLU A 7 -0.20 -15.41 2.07
C GLU A 7 0.04 -16.56 1.08
N MET A 8 1.02 -16.42 0.19
CA MET A 8 1.41 -17.51 -0.72
C MET A 8 1.93 -18.71 0.08
N LYS A 9 2.80 -18.50 1.07
CA LYS A 9 3.29 -19.57 1.95
C LYS A 9 2.17 -20.21 2.78
N MET A 10 1.26 -19.42 3.33
CA MET A 10 0.08 -19.91 4.04
C MET A 10 -0.83 -20.76 3.13
N ALA A 11 -0.90 -20.43 1.85
CA ALA A 11 -1.61 -21.20 0.84
C ALA A 11 -0.84 -22.45 0.36
N GLY A 12 0.34 -22.73 0.90
CA GLY A 12 1.19 -23.86 0.51
C GLY A 12 1.92 -23.68 -0.82
N ILE A 13 2.05 -22.44 -1.30
CA ILE A 13 2.77 -22.13 -2.53
C ILE A 13 4.26 -22.03 -2.20
N ASP A 14 5.08 -22.75 -2.97
CA ASP A 14 6.54 -22.68 -2.87
C ASP A 14 7.04 -21.36 -3.48
N THR A 15 7.30 -20.38 -2.60
CA THR A 15 7.76 -19.05 -3.01
C THR A 15 9.19 -19.03 -3.51
N ASP A 16 10.00 -20.07 -3.19
CA ASP A 16 11.38 -20.19 -3.67
C ASP A 16 11.44 -20.62 -5.13
N SER A 17 10.38 -21.25 -5.63
CA SER A 17 10.23 -21.55 -7.06
C SER A 17 9.86 -20.35 -7.92
N CYS A 18 9.49 -19.22 -7.31
CA CYS A 18 9.12 -17.99 -8.00
C CYS A 18 10.34 -17.13 -8.32
N THR A 19 10.35 -16.52 -9.51
CA THR A 19 11.33 -15.49 -9.86
C THR A 19 10.83 -14.12 -9.41
N TRP A 20 11.48 -13.56 -8.41
CA TRP A 20 11.13 -12.26 -7.85
C TRP A 20 11.86 -11.12 -8.56
N VAL A 21 11.12 -10.12 -9.03
CA VAL A 21 11.66 -8.92 -9.67
C VAL A 21 11.27 -7.70 -8.83
N ASN A 22 12.26 -6.98 -8.32
CA ASN A 22 12.01 -5.76 -7.55
C ASN A 22 11.85 -4.56 -8.50
N ILE A 23 10.66 -4.00 -8.54
CA ILE A 23 10.32 -2.82 -9.34
C ILE A 23 9.88 -1.70 -8.41
N THR A 24 10.54 -0.55 -8.50
CA THR A 24 10.42 0.54 -7.52
C THR A 24 9.20 1.44 -7.69
N SER A 25 8.44 1.31 -8.79
CA SER A 25 7.25 2.12 -9.01
C SER A 25 6.06 1.26 -9.46
N ILE A 26 4.87 1.56 -8.96
CA ILE A 26 3.65 0.85 -9.31
C ILE A 26 3.33 0.94 -10.81
N PRO A 27 3.39 2.12 -11.47
CA PRO A 27 3.20 2.17 -12.93
C PRO A 27 4.15 1.28 -13.71
N SER A 28 5.43 1.22 -13.30
CA SER A 28 6.42 0.35 -13.95
C SER A 28 6.13 -1.13 -13.70
N ALA A 29 5.66 -1.51 -12.52
CA ALA A 29 5.27 -2.88 -12.22
C ALA A 29 4.06 -3.31 -13.06
N ILE A 30 3.06 -2.46 -13.20
CA ILE A 30 1.90 -2.67 -14.06
C ILE A 30 2.34 -2.83 -15.53
N LEU A 31 3.21 -1.95 -16.01
CA LEU A 31 3.71 -1.98 -17.37
C LEU A 31 4.52 -3.26 -17.65
N ALA A 32 5.28 -3.74 -16.67
CA ALA A 32 6.02 -5.00 -16.80
C ALA A 32 5.10 -6.23 -17.02
N VAL A 33 3.93 -6.25 -16.38
CA VAL A 33 2.90 -7.28 -16.62
C VAL A 33 2.32 -7.12 -18.03
N ILE A 34 1.94 -5.92 -18.43
CA ILE A 34 1.38 -5.65 -19.77
C ILE A 34 2.35 -6.10 -20.88
N ASN A 35 3.64 -5.83 -20.68
CA ASN A 35 4.69 -6.19 -21.63
C ASN A 35 5.15 -7.67 -21.54
N GLY A 36 4.56 -8.47 -20.65
CA GLY A 36 4.93 -9.88 -20.46
C GLY A 36 6.35 -10.09 -19.88
N GLN A 37 6.89 -9.09 -19.19
CA GLN A 37 8.19 -9.19 -18.53
C GLN A 37 8.09 -9.94 -17.19
N VAL A 38 6.92 -9.89 -16.56
CA VAL A 38 6.53 -10.65 -15.37
C VAL A 38 5.10 -11.14 -15.54
N ASP A 39 4.75 -12.24 -14.89
CA ASP A 39 3.42 -12.85 -14.99
C ASP A 39 2.38 -12.12 -14.12
N ALA A 40 2.81 -11.54 -13.00
CA ALA A 40 1.95 -10.81 -12.06
C ALA A 40 2.72 -9.72 -11.33
N CYS A 41 2.01 -8.76 -10.75
CA CYS A 41 2.59 -7.78 -9.83
C CYS A 41 1.67 -7.58 -8.62
N PHE A 42 2.28 -7.19 -7.51
CA PHE A 42 1.57 -6.86 -6.27
C PHE A 42 1.46 -5.34 -6.13
N VAL A 43 0.24 -4.87 -6.03
CA VAL A 43 -0.09 -3.44 -5.92
C VAL A 43 -1.25 -3.28 -4.93
N PHE A 44 -1.53 -2.06 -4.49
CA PHE A 44 -2.69 -1.81 -3.64
C PHE A 44 -4.01 -1.91 -4.43
N GLU A 45 -5.10 -2.14 -3.73
CA GLU A 45 -6.45 -2.10 -4.30
C GLU A 45 -6.71 -0.73 -4.94
N GLY A 46 -7.32 -0.73 -6.12
CA GLY A 46 -7.57 0.51 -6.86
C GLY A 46 -6.38 1.07 -7.64
N ALA A 47 -5.20 0.43 -7.64
CA ALA A 47 -4.04 0.89 -8.41
C ALA A 47 -4.35 1.10 -9.90
N ARG A 48 -5.21 0.26 -10.50
CA ARG A 48 -5.66 0.44 -11.90
C ARG A 48 -6.39 1.77 -12.13
N PHE A 49 -7.14 2.23 -11.14
CA PHE A 49 -7.82 3.53 -11.21
C PHE A 49 -6.84 4.68 -11.03
N VAL A 50 -6.04 4.63 -9.96
CA VAL A 50 -5.10 5.70 -9.58
C VAL A 50 -4.06 5.96 -10.67
N PHE A 51 -3.56 4.89 -11.31
CA PHE A 51 -2.51 5.00 -12.33
C PHE A 51 -3.02 4.86 -13.77
N SER A 52 -4.33 4.97 -14.00
CA SER A 52 -4.93 4.86 -15.33
C SER A 52 -4.37 5.84 -16.36
N SER A 53 -3.94 7.03 -15.94
CA SER A 53 -3.31 8.04 -16.80
C SER A 53 -1.78 8.03 -16.81
N ALA A 54 -1.14 7.21 -15.96
CA ALA A 54 0.29 7.18 -15.79
C ALA A 54 0.96 5.97 -16.49
N VAL A 55 0.20 4.94 -16.82
CA VAL A 55 0.68 3.77 -17.57
C VAL A 55 0.39 3.98 -19.04
N LEU A 56 1.44 4.31 -19.81
CA LEU A 56 1.33 4.76 -21.18
C LEU A 56 1.92 3.73 -22.16
N ASP A 57 1.34 3.67 -23.37
CA ASP A 57 1.89 2.93 -24.50
C ASP A 57 3.12 3.63 -25.11
N GLU A 58 3.72 3.06 -26.13
CA GLU A 58 4.87 3.61 -26.87
C GLU A 58 4.59 4.96 -27.57
N ASN A 59 3.32 5.30 -27.79
CA ASN A 59 2.86 6.54 -28.40
C ASN A 59 2.47 7.60 -27.36
N GLY A 60 2.57 7.27 -26.05
CA GLY A 60 2.20 8.16 -24.95
C GLY A 60 0.69 8.17 -24.64
N ASN A 61 -0.08 7.22 -25.13
CA ASN A 61 -1.50 7.11 -24.79
C ASN A 61 -1.69 6.20 -23.57
N PRO A 62 -2.62 6.53 -22.66
CA PRO A 62 -2.95 5.66 -21.54
C PRO A 62 -3.49 4.30 -21.99
N TYR A 63 -3.02 3.22 -21.36
CA TYR A 63 -3.61 1.91 -21.52
C TYR A 63 -4.97 1.82 -20.81
N ASP A 64 -5.89 1.06 -21.38
CA ASP A 64 -7.08 0.61 -20.65
C ASP A 64 -6.72 -0.54 -19.70
N LEU A 65 -6.32 -0.19 -18.47
CA LEU A 65 -5.85 -1.15 -17.47
C LEU A 65 -6.94 -2.13 -17.04
N TYR A 66 -8.22 -1.78 -17.18
CA TYR A 66 -9.31 -2.69 -16.81
C TYR A 66 -9.55 -3.78 -17.85
N SER A 67 -9.26 -3.50 -19.11
CA SER A 67 -9.36 -4.52 -20.18
C SER A 67 -8.12 -5.43 -20.26
N LEU A 68 -6.95 -4.93 -19.85
CA LEU A 68 -5.68 -5.65 -19.97
C LEU A 68 -5.31 -6.47 -18.74
N LEU A 69 -5.82 -6.09 -17.55
CA LEU A 69 -5.41 -6.67 -16.28
C LEU A 69 -6.60 -7.17 -15.48
N SER A 70 -6.50 -8.36 -14.94
CA SER A 70 -7.44 -8.90 -13.95
C SER A 70 -6.83 -8.87 -12.55
N VAL A 71 -7.69 -8.74 -11.52
CA VAL A 71 -7.28 -8.97 -10.14
C VAL A 71 -7.34 -10.47 -9.88
N ALA A 72 -6.20 -11.09 -9.66
CA ALA A 72 -6.12 -12.53 -9.37
C ALA A 72 -6.55 -12.83 -7.92
N LYS A 73 -6.13 -12.00 -6.98
CA LYS A 73 -6.45 -12.15 -5.55
C LYS A 73 -6.34 -10.79 -4.84
N LEU A 74 -7.20 -10.57 -3.85
CA LEU A 74 -7.05 -9.56 -2.82
C LEU A 74 -6.41 -10.21 -1.57
N SER A 75 -5.74 -9.42 -0.73
CA SER A 75 -5.25 -9.88 0.58
C SER A 75 -6.42 -10.42 1.42
N ASP A 76 -6.17 -11.45 2.23
CA ASP A 76 -7.22 -12.05 3.07
C ASP A 76 -7.56 -11.19 4.30
N GLY A 77 -6.74 -10.21 4.63
CA GLY A 77 -6.94 -9.26 5.71
C GLY A 77 -6.65 -7.83 5.30
N ASP A 78 -7.12 -6.90 6.12
CA ASP A 78 -6.81 -5.49 5.95
C ASP A 78 -5.33 -5.24 6.27
N ILE A 79 -4.64 -4.57 5.36
CA ILE A 79 -3.30 -4.06 5.60
C ILE A 79 -3.45 -2.72 6.30
N PRO A 80 -2.98 -2.57 7.56
CA PRO A 80 -3.07 -1.29 8.24
C PRO A 80 -2.42 -0.17 7.44
N ASN A 81 -3.05 0.99 7.44
CA ASN A 81 -2.50 2.19 6.83
C ASN A 81 -1.25 2.67 7.58
N ASP A 82 -0.52 3.58 6.95
CA ASP A 82 0.67 4.20 7.53
C ASP A 82 0.36 4.86 8.87
N ALA A 83 1.28 4.74 9.82
CA ALA A 83 1.19 5.35 11.13
C ALA A 83 2.06 6.60 11.24
N ILE A 84 1.55 7.61 11.96
CA ILE A 84 2.34 8.77 12.35
C ILE A 84 2.93 8.49 13.72
N ALA A 85 4.25 8.40 13.79
CA ALA A 85 4.98 8.17 15.03
C ALA A 85 5.71 9.45 15.46
N VAL A 86 5.75 9.70 16.76
CA VAL A 86 6.55 10.77 17.36
C VAL A 86 7.75 10.17 18.11
N ASN A 87 8.83 10.96 18.19
CA ASN A 87 10.01 10.55 18.92
C ASN A 87 9.76 10.50 20.43
N THR A 88 10.24 9.46 21.11
CA THR A 88 10.12 9.28 22.56
C THR A 88 10.80 10.37 23.41
N ARG A 89 11.60 11.26 22.79
CA ARG A 89 12.18 12.45 23.43
C ARG A 89 11.22 13.62 23.52
N LEU A 90 10.10 13.56 22.79
CA LEU A 90 9.06 14.58 22.88
C LEU A 90 8.40 14.48 24.26
N SER A 91 8.04 15.62 24.87
CA SER A 91 7.27 15.56 26.11
C SER A 91 5.88 14.98 25.85
N ASP A 92 5.28 14.34 26.84
CA ASP A 92 3.93 13.77 26.72
C ASP A 92 2.90 14.84 26.30
N ASN A 93 3.06 16.07 26.80
CA ASN A 93 2.18 17.18 26.45
C ASN A 93 2.32 17.60 24.98
N ASP A 94 3.55 17.64 24.45
CA ASP A 94 3.78 17.97 23.04
C ASP A 94 3.32 16.82 22.14
N ALA A 95 3.57 15.57 22.53
CA ALA A 95 3.10 14.39 21.80
C ALA A 95 1.57 14.37 21.71
N GLN A 96 0.88 14.67 22.82
CA GLN A 96 -0.57 14.77 22.87
C GLN A 96 -1.09 15.92 21.99
N SER A 97 -0.40 17.06 22.00
CA SER A 97 -0.77 18.22 21.16
C SER A 97 -0.65 17.91 19.67
N VAL A 98 0.41 17.17 19.25
CA VAL A 98 0.59 16.71 17.86
C VAL A 98 -0.54 15.74 17.48
N LYS A 99 -0.83 14.74 18.32
CA LYS A 99 -1.92 13.78 18.12
C LYS A 99 -3.26 14.49 17.89
N GLU A 100 -3.62 15.42 18.80
CA GLU A 100 -4.86 16.18 18.70
C GLU A 100 -4.94 17.04 17.44
N ALA A 101 -3.82 17.60 16.99
CA ALA A 101 -3.77 18.37 15.77
C ALA A 101 -4.13 17.51 14.55
N PHE A 102 -3.55 16.31 14.42
CA PHE A 102 -3.88 15.38 13.34
C PHE A 102 -5.32 14.91 13.39
N LEU A 103 -5.82 14.50 14.57
CA LEU A 103 -7.21 14.06 14.73
C LEU A 103 -8.24 15.13 14.34
N LYS A 104 -7.88 16.42 14.50
CA LYS A 104 -8.76 17.55 14.16
C LYS A 104 -8.66 17.98 12.69
N MET A 105 -7.65 17.54 11.92
CA MET A 105 -7.44 18.03 10.56
C MET A 105 -8.66 17.81 9.64
N ALA A 106 -9.36 16.69 9.78
CA ALA A 106 -10.56 16.41 9.00
C ALA A 106 -11.77 17.28 9.35
N SER A 107 -11.70 18.09 10.41
CA SER A 107 -12.81 18.93 10.87
C SER A 107 -12.77 20.35 10.30
N ASP A 108 -11.74 20.71 9.51
CA ASP A 108 -11.65 22.02 8.87
C ASP A 108 -11.28 21.89 7.38
N GLU A 109 -11.74 22.87 6.57
CA GLU A 109 -11.62 22.88 5.12
C GLU A 109 -10.15 22.86 4.66
N LYS A 110 -9.28 23.60 5.33
CA LYS A 110 -7.86 23.66 5.00
C LYS A 110 -7.13 22.37 5.37
N GLY A 111 -7.53 21.72 6.46
CA GLY A 111 -7.04 20.40 6.84
C GLY A 111 -7.40 19.34 5.79
N LEU A 112 -8.64 19.36 5.30
CA LEU A 112 -9.08 18.47 4.22
C LEU A 112 -8.31 18.71 2.91
N GLU A 113 -8.05 19.96 2.56
CA GLU A 113 -7.25 20.31 1.38
C GLU A 113 -5.82 19.74 1.48
N ILE A 114 -5.16 19.91 2.64
CA ILE A 114 -3.81 19.39 2.89
C ILE A 114 -3.81 17.86 2.82
N MET A 115 -4.76 17.20 3.48
CA MET A 115 -4.88 15.74 3.48
C MET A 115 -5.17 15.18 2.08
N GLY A 116 -5.93 15.91 1.27
CA GLY A 116 -6.25 15.55 -0.11
C GLY A 116 -5.02 15.42 -0.99
N ALA A 117 -3.94 16.18 -0.72
CA ALA A 117 -2.67 16.05 -1.43
C ALA A 117 -2.01 14.67 -1.25
N TRP A 118 -2.34 13.97 -0.15
CA TRP A 118 -1.89 12.62 0.19
C TRP A 118 -2.97 11.57 -0.01
N ASN A 119 -4.12 11.95 -0.56
CA ASN A 119 -5.30 11.11 -0.70
C ASN A 119 -5.81 10.56 0.64
N HIS A 120 -5.62 11.32 1.71
CA HIS A 120 -6.14 11.00 3.05
C HIS A 120 -7.48 11.67 3.28
N SER A 121 -8.39 10.98 3.97
CA SER A 121 -9.71 11.48 4.37
C SER A 121 -9.82 11.82 5.86
N GLY A 122 -8.84 11.42 6.67
CA GLY A 122 -8.81 11.64 8.10
C GLY A 122 -7.71 10.85 8.78
N TYR A 123 -7.56 11.10 10.07
CA TYR A 123 -6.68 10.35 10.97
C TYR A 123 -7.48 9.82 12.14
N ILE A 124 -7.13 8.63 12.58
CA ILE A 124 -7.70 7.99 13.77
C ILE A 124 -6.61 7.69 14.78
N GLU A 125 -6.99 7.46 16.03
CA GLU A 125 -6.05 7.00 17.04
C GLU A 125 -5.54 5.61 16.69
N ALA A 126 -4.21 5.43 16.70
CA ALA A 126 -3.60 4.14 16.46
C ALA A 126 -3.83 3.20 17.65
N ASN A 127 -4.14 1.95 17.34
CA ASN A 127 -4.23 0.87 18.32
C ASN A 127 -3.11 -0.13 18.02
N GLU A 128 -2.26 -0.44 18.99
CA GLU A 128 -1.14 -1.38 18.80
C GLU A 128 -1.63 -2.75 18.32
N ALA A 129 -2.80 -3.19 18.77
CA ALA A 129 -3.39 -4.47 18.34
C ALA A 129 -3.68 -4.55 16.83
N ASP A 130 -3.88 -3.41 16.15
CA ASP A 130 -4.10 -3.38 14.71
C ASP A 130 -2.85 -3.78 13.93
N TYR A 131 -1.67 -3.77 14.58
CA TYR A 131 -0.37 -4.11 13.99
C TYR A 131 0.15 -5.49 14.42
N ASP A 132 -0.51 -6.19 15.33
CA ASP A 132 -0.06 -7.51 15.82
C ASP A 132 0.01 -8.56 14.71
N THR A 133 -0.90 -8.50 13.75
CA THR A 133 -0.91 -9.39 12.58
C THR A 133 0.30 -9.19 11.68
N ILE A 134 0.85 -7.97 11.62
CA ILE A 134 2.02 -7.67 10.78
C ILE A 134 3.24 -8.47 11.23
N ALA A 135 3.44 -8.64 12.54
CA ALA A 135 4.57 -9.41 13.08
C ALA A 135 4.55 -10.87 12.58
N GLN A 136 3.39 -11.50 12.56
CA GLN A 136 3.21 -12.87 12.04
C GLN A 136 3.49 -12.93 10.52
N TYR A 137 3.02 -11.97 9.76
CA TYR A 137 3.30 -11.90 8.32
C TYR A 137 4.78 -11.67 8.01
N ILE A 138 5.48 -10.86 8.81
CA ILE A 138 6.93 -10.66 8.69
C ILE A 138 7.68 -11.96 8.95
N GLU A 139 7.35 -12.68 10.03
CA GLU A 139 7.97 -13.97 10.36
C GLU A 139 7.80 -14.95 9.19
N LEU A 140 6.56 -15.16 8.75
CA LEU A 140 6.27 -16.04 7.62
C LEU A 140 6.97 -15.64 6.31
N ALA A 141 7.11 -14.35 6.04
CA ALA A 141 7.73 -13.88 4.80
C ALA A 141 9.28 -13.97 4.83
N THR A 142 9.89 -14.11 6.01
CA THR A 142 11.35 -14.11 6.20
C THR A 142 11.93 -15.49 6.52
N GLU A 143 11.11 -16.47 6.87
CA GLU A 143 11.48 -17.88 6.96
C GLU A 143 11.71 -18.51 5.58
#